data_cd5f26d8d02d5ab9f895ff8f778e7844
#
_entry.id   cd5f26d8d02d5ab9f895ff8f778e7844
#
_cell.length_a   1.000
_cell.length_b   1.000
_cell.length_c   1.000
_cell.angle_alpha   90.00
_cell.angle_beta   90.00
_cell.angle_gamma   90.00
#
_symmetry.space_group_name_H-M   'P 1'
#
loop_
_entity.id
_entity.type
_entity.pdbx_description
1 polymer ?
#
loop_
_entity_poly.entity_id
_entity_poly.type
_entity_poly.pdbx_seq_one_letter_code
_entity_poly.pdbx_strand_id
1 'polypeptide(L)'
;PKWLDKKGTLEVIEKALLEAADQGVELLVFGEAFWPGYPFWLAYMDGAAWEVPANKALHAHYLHNAVDPENGDLDPIVAQASALGISVYLGIVERPQDRGGHSLYCSLAFIDSSRGLCSVHRKLQPTYDERLTWAPGDGNGLQVHPLKGFQVGGLNCWENWMPLVRSSLYAQGENVHIAVWPGSDFNTRDITRFIARESRSYVISASALMRREDFPSDTPYLSDFIEKTPAILANGGSCIAGPDGEWVLEPQIGIEGVLVAEFSLGKIYEERQNFDPSGHYSRPDVTRLVLDRSRQTILGFGEADI
;
A
#
# COMPACT_ATOMS: atom_id res chain seq x y z
N PRO A 1 4.41 -6.89 10.39
CA PRO A 1 5.36 -5.90 10.90
C PRO A 1 5.63 -6.07 12.38
N LYS A 2 6.68 -5.41 12.89
CA LYS A 2 6.84 -5.10 14.32
C LYS A 2 6.13 -3.76 14.56
N TRP A 3 4.99 -3.80 15.21
CA TRP A 3 4.10 -2.66 15.28
C TRP A 3 4.72 -1.46 15.98
N LEU A 4 4.73 -0.30 15.29
CA LEU A 4 5.37 0.97 15.69
C LEU A 4 6.86 0.85 16.05
N ASP A 5 7.53 -0.16 15.53
CA ASP A 5 8.99 -0.34 15.60
C ASP A 5 9.57 -0.30 14.19
N LYS A 6 10.11 0.87 13.83
CA LYS A 6 10.72 1.11 12.51
C LYS A 6 11.86 0.14 12.21
N LYS A 7 12.76 -0.06 13.19
CA LYS A 7 13.92 -0.92 13.02
C LYS A 7 13.55 -2.39 12.94
N GLY A 8 12.71 -2.86 13.86
CA GLY A 8 12.28 -4.24 13.88
C GLY A 8 11.44 -4.62 12.68
N THR A 9 10.67 -3.66 12.10
CA THR A 9 9.93 -3.90 10.86
C THR A 9 10.87 -3.97 9.65
N LEU A 10 11.94 -3.16 9.61
CA LEU A 10 12.96 -3.28 8.57
C LEU A 10 13.57 -4.70 8.54
N GLU A 11 13.93 -5.25 9.70
CA GLU A 11 14.45 -6.62 9.80
C GLU A 11 13.46 -7.68 9.26
N VAL A 12 12.15 -7.47 9.47
CA VAL A 12 11.10 -8.33 8.90
C VAL A 12 11.05 -8.23 7.38
N ILE A 13 11.14 -7.01 6.83
CA ILE A 13 11.13 -6.77 5.38
C ILE A 13 12.37 -7.42 4.73
N GLU A 14 13.55 -7.21 5.30
CA GLU A 14 14.81 -7.78 4.81
C GLU A 14 14.77 -9.31 4.80
N LYS A 15 14.23 -9.92 5.86
CA LYS A 15 14.05 -11.38 5.93
C LYS A 15 13.07 -11.88 4.87
N ALA A 16 11.95 -11.18 4.67
CA ALA A 16 10.96 -11.55 3.65
C ALA A 16 11.52 -11.46 2.22
N LEU A 17 12.40 -10.50 1.95
CA LEU A 17 13.11 -10.39 0.68
C LEU A 17 14.03 -11.60 0.42
N LEU A 18 14.76 -12.08 1.45
CA LEU A 18 15.58 -13.29 1.32
C LEU A 18 14.72 -14.53 1.07
N GLU A 19 13.62 -14.69 1.82
CA GLU A 19 12.68 -15.79 1.65
C GLU A 19 12.03 -15.79 0.25
N ALA A 20 11.69 -14.60 -0.27
CA ALA A 20 11.16 -14.43 -1.61
C ALA A 20 12.19 -14.79 -2.70
N ALA A 21 13.46 -14.41 -2.49
CA ALA A 21 14.54 -14.75 -3.41
C ALA A 21 14.77 -16.27 -3.53
N ASP A 22 14.72 -16.98 -2.41
CA ASP A 22 14.85 -18.44 -2.38
C ASP A 22 13.73 -19.15 -3.15
N GLN A 23 12.58 -18.48 -3.33
CA GLN A 23 11.41 -18.97 -4.08
C GLN A 23 11.33 -18.41 -5.51
N GLY A 24 12.32 -17.65 -5.97
CA GLY A 24 12.37 -17.10 -7.32
C GLY A 24 11.35 -15.99 -7.60
N VAL A 25 10.91 -15.27 -6.57
CA VAL A 25 9.95 -14.18 -6.69
C VAL A 25 10.57 -12.98 -7.40
N GLU A 26 9.84 -12.36 -8.33
CA GLU A 26 10.27 -11.16 -9.06
C GLU A 26 9.62 -9.86 -8.55
N LEU A 27 8.46 -9.99 -7.87
CA LEU A 27 7.72 -8.89 -7.24
C LEU A 27 7.23 -9.30 -5.85
N LEU A 28 7.68 -8.61 -4.81
CA LEU A 28 7.21 -8.79 -3.44
C LEU A 28 6.30 -7.63 -3.03
N VAL A 29 5.17 -7.94 -2.38
CA VAL A 29 4.16 -6.95 -1.98
C VAL A 29 3.90 -7.04 -0.49
N PHE A 30 3.97 -5.91 0.19
CA PHE A 30 3.61 -5.76 1.61
C PHE A 30 2.30 -4.98 1.76
N GLY A 31 1.58 -5.20 2.86
CA GLY A 31 0.30 -4.55 3.15
C GLY A 31 0.40 -3.03 3.35
N GLU A 32 -0.77 -2.39 3.52
CA GLU A 32 -0.88 -0.95 3.79
C GLU A 32 -0.21 -0.59 5.12
N ALA A 33 0.51 0.55 5.12
CA ALA A 33 1.21 1.05 6.30
C ALA A 33 2.04 -0.03 7.02
N PHE A 34 2.52 -1.04 6.28
CA PHE A 34 3.28 -2.16 6.84
C PHE A 34 4.49 -1.66 7.64
N TRP A 35 5.12 -0.61 7.19
CA TRP A 35 6.26 0.01 7.86
C TRP A 35 5.90 1.40 8.39
N PRO A 36 5.75 1.59 9.70
CA PRO A 36 6.00 0.69 10.84
C PRO A 36 4.73 0.00 11.39
N GLY A 37 3.58 0.15 10.77
CA GLY A 37 2.32 -0.45 11.20
C GLY A 37 1.12 0.51 11.09
N TYR A 38 -0.08 -0.06 11.03
CA TYR A 38 -1.34 0.69 10.95
C TYR A 38 -1.69 1.34 12.31
N PRO A 39 -2.29 2.56 12.37
CA PRO A 39 -2.55 3.30 13.60
C PRO A 39 -3.76 2.77 14.38
N PHE A 40 -3.75 1.51 14.82
CA PHE A 40 -4.87 0.85 15.50
C PHE A 40 -5.37 1.57 16.76
N TRP A 41 -4.50 2.36 17.42
CA TRP A 41 -4.92 3.09 18.63
C TRP A 41 -6.05 4.09 18.38
N LEU A 42 -6.19 4.61 17.17
CA LEU A 42 -7.25 5.56 16.83
C LEU A 42 -8.64 5.00 17.10
N ALA A 43 -8.85 3.71 16.77
CA ALA A 43 -10.12 3.04 16.98
C ALA A 43 -10.39 2.66 18.45
N TYR A 44 -9.33 2.40 19.24
CA TYR A 44 -9.47 1.82 20.57
C TYR A 44 -9.18 2.79 21.72
N MET A 45 -8.49 3.90 21.47
CA MET A 45 -8.09 4.88 22.48
C MET A 45 -8.85 6.22 22.39
N ASP A 46 -10.07 6.19 21.82
CA ASP A 46 -10.88 7.39 21.60
C ASP A 46 -10.10 8.47 20.82
N GLY A 47 -9.58 8.08 19.65
CA GLY A 47 -8.67 8.90 18.83
C GLY A 47 -9.24 10.27 18.43
N ALA A 48 -10.57 10.42 18.36
CA ALA A 48 -11.24 11.66 18.04
C ALA A 48 -11.38 12.63 19.24
N ALA A 49 -11.08 12.20 20.46
CA ALA A 49 -11.17 13.05 21.64
C ALA A 49 -10.05 14.09 21.64
N TRP A 50 -10.46 15.36 21.84
CA TRP A 50 -9.54 16.51 21.81
C TRP A 50 -8.63 16.55 23.05
N GLU A 51 -7.33 16.84 22.82
CA GLU A 51 -6.34 17.07 23.89
C GLU A 51 -6.07 15.87 24.83
N VAL A 52 -6.34 14.63 24.41
CA VAL A 52 -6.04 13.43 25.20
C VAL A 52 -4.55 13.14 25.20
N PRO A 53 -3.88 13.10 26.39
CA PRO A 53 -2.44 12.89 26.49
C PRO A 53 -1.97 11.58 25.84
N ALA A 54 -2.73 10.50 25.98
CA ALA A 54 -2.40 9.19 25.39
C ALA A 54 -2.35 9.27 23.85
N ASN A 55 -3.34 9.90 23.20
CA ASN A 55 -3.36 10.06 21.74
C ASN A 55 -2.20 10.91 21.24
N LYS A 56 -1.84 11.98 21.96
CA LYS A 56 -0.68 12.82 21.63
C LYS A 56 0.63 12.04 21.74
N ALA A 57 0.80 11.24 22.78
CA ALA A 57 1.99 10.43 22.99
C ALA A 57 2.12 9.31 21.92
N LEU A 58 1.02 8.63 21.60
CA LEU A 58 0.97 7.63 20.55
C LEU A 58 1.27 8.24 19.17
N HIS A 59 0.70 9.39 18.85
CA HIS A 59 1.01 10.10 17.61
C HIS A 59 2.48 10.53 17.53
N ALA A 60 3.05 11.05 18.62
CA ALA A 60 4.48 11.43 18.66
C ALA A 60 5.39 10.22 18.45
N HIS A 61 5.06 9.08 19.10
CA HIS A 61 5.77 7.82 18.92
C HIS A 61 5.67 7.32 17.47
N TYR A 62 4.48 7.40 16.86
CA TYR A 62 4.24 7.04 15.47
C TYR A 62 5.04 7.91 14.50
N LEU A 63 5.03 9.24 14.71
CA LEU A 63 5.83 10.18 13.93
C LEU A 63 7.33 9.88 14.00
N HIS A 64 7.82 9.48 15.19
CA HIS A 64 9.23 9.12 15.39
C HIS A 64 9.62 7.85 14.61
N ASN A 65 8.70 6.89 14.52
CA ASN A 65 8.91 5.61 13.82
C ASN A 65 8.50 5.65 12.34
N ALA A 66 7.97 6.77 11.83
CA ALA A 66 7.58 6.90 10.44
C ALA A 66 8.80 6.89 9.50
N VAL A 67 8.54 6.54 8.25
CA VAL A 67 9.55 6.39 7.20
C VAL A 67 9.79 7.72 6.51
N ASP A 68 11.05 8.12 6.40
CA ASP A 68 11.49 9.32 5.70
C ASP A 68 12.28 8.92 4.44
N PRO A 69 11.62 8.83 3.27
CA PRO A 69 12.28 8.44 2.02
C PRO A 69 13.39 9.41 1.59
N GLU A 70 13.25 10.70 1.90
CA GLU A 70 14.19 11.75 1.51
C GLU A 70 15.48 11.69 2.34
N ASN A 71 15.40 11.16 3.56
CA ASN A 71 16.57 10.92 4.43
C ASN A 71 17.16 9.50 4.29
N GLY A 72 16.73 8.74 3.27
CA GLY A 72 17.35 7.47 2.91
C GLY A 72 16.86 6.26 3.74
N ASP A 73 15.73 6.35 4.43
CA ASP A 73 15.18 5.19 5.16
C ASP A 73 14.89 3.98 4.25
N LEU A 74 14.58 4.22 2.97
CA LEU A 74 14.35 3.15 1.99
C LEU A 74 15.64 2.57 1.38
N ASP A 75 16.80 3.20 1.58
CA ASP A 75 18.06 2.78 0.93
C ASP A 75 18.46 1.33 1.22
N PRO A 76 18.33 0.79 2.45
CA PRO A 76 18.63 -0.62 2.71
C PRO A 76 17.77 -1.57 1.88
N ILE A 77 16.47 -1.26 1.75
CA ILE A 77 15.53 -2.08 0.96
C ILE A 77 15.85 -1.95 -0.54
N VAL A 78 16.15 -0.74 -1.03
CA VAL A 78 16.57 -0.50 -2.43
C VAL A 78 17.83 -1.31 -2.75
N ALA A 79 18.82 -1.29 -1.88
CA ALA A 79 20.07 -2.02 -2.06
C ALA A 79 19.84 -3.55 -2.08
N GLN A 80 19.04 -4.07 -1.16
CA GLN A 80 18.74 -5.50 -1.08
C GLN A 80 17.85 -5.95 -2.26
N ALA A 81 16.83 -5.19 -2.62
CA ALA A 81 15.97 -5.43 -3.78
C ALA A 81 16.80 -5.53 -5.08
N SER A 82 17.76 -4.62 -5.25
CA SER A 82 18.68 -4.64 -6.38
C SER A 82 19.61 -5.87 -6.36
N ALA A 83 20.19 -6.20 -5.20
CA ALA A 83 21.09 -7.35 -5.06
C ALA A 83 20.39 -8.68 -5.34
N LEU A 84 19.10 -8.80 -4.96
CA LEU A 84 18.30 -10.02 -5.14
C LEU A 84 17.52 -10.04 -6.47
N GLY A 85 17.46 -8.94 -7.21
CA GLY A 85 16.69 -8.86 -8.46
C GLY A 85 15.17 -8.83 -8.26
N ILE A 86 14.69 -8.46 -7.06
CA ILE A 86 13.27 -8.44 -6.68
C ILE A 86 12.78 -7.00 -6.62
N SER A 87 11.69 -6.69 -7.33
CA SER A 87 10.99 -5.42 -7.16
C SER A 87 10.01 -5.48 -5.98
N VAL A 88 9.71 -4.33 -5.37
CA VAL A 88 8.93 -4.28 -4.11
C VAL A 88 7.83 -3.23 -4.20
N TYR A 89 6.60 -3.61 -3.83
CA TYR A 89 5.57 -2.69 -3.39
C TYR A 89 5.48 -2.72 -1.86
N LEU A 90 5.72 -1.59 -1.21
CA LEU A 90 5.77 -1.48 0.24
C LEU A 90 4.83 -0.39 0.74
N GLY A 91 3.83 -0.78 1.56
CA GLY A 91 3.04 0.19 2.31
C GLY A 91 3.85 0.81 3.44
N ILE A 92 3.97 2.13 3.44
CA ILE A 92 4.73 2.89 4.43
C ILE A 92 3.88 3.98 5.08
N VAL A 93 4.25 4.37 6.29
CA VAL A 93 3.84 5.64 6.88
C VAL A 93 4.91 6.66 6.57
N GLU A 94 4.65 7.50 5.59
CA GLU A 94 5.60 8.49 5.09
C GLU A 94 5.61 9.74 5.98
N ARG A 95 6.82 10.18 6.34
CA ARG A 95 7.10 11.46 7.00
C ARG A 95 7.89 12.36 6.07
N PRO A 96 7.23 13.09 5.16
CA PRO A 96 7.92 13.85 4.12
C PRO A 96 8.53 15.15 4.64
N GLN A 97 9.65 15.54 4.09
CA GLN A 97 10.34 16.79 4.43
C GLN A 97 9.65 18.01 3.80
N ASP A 98 8.98 17.86 2.66
CA ASP A 98 8.22 18.90 1.96
C ASP A 98 7.02 19.42 2.79
N ARG A 99 6.71 18.78 3.91
CA ARG A 99 5.71 19.18 4.91
C ARG A 99 6.30 19.54 6.27
N GLY A 100 7.59 19.84 6.31
CA GLY A 100 8.31 20.20 7.53
C GLY A 100 8.51 19.04 8.51
N GLY A 101 8.28 17.80 8.08
CA GLY A 101 8.48 16.60 8.89
C GLY A 101 7.52 16.42 10.08
N HIS A 102 6.35 17.09 10.07
CA HIS A 102 5.35 17.01 11.15
C HIS A 102 4.02 16.40 10.70
N SER A 103 3.82 16.20 9.40
CA SER A 103 2.66 15.52 8.84
C SER A 103 3.02 14.10 8.42
N LEU A 104 2.05 13.19 8.52
CA LEU A 104 2.18 11.81 8.09
C LEU A 104 1.25 11.52 6.91
N TYR A 105 1.68 10.63 6.04
CA TYR A 105 0.88 10.10 4.95
C TYR A 105 0.92 8.58 4.97
N CYS A 106 -0.20 7.94 4.68
CA CYS A 106 -0.21 6.55 4.26
C CYS A 106 0.25 6.52 2.81
N SER A 107 1.34 5.83 2.54
CA SER A 107 1.96 5.83 1.20
C SER A 107 2.30 4.43 0.74
N LEU A 108 2.30 4.23 -0.58
CA LEU A 108 2.70 3.01 -1.24
C LEU A 108 3.95 3.30 -2.09
N ALA A 109 5.08 2.78 -1.67
CA ALA A 109 6.35 2.91 -2.38
C ALA A 109 6.52 1.78 -3.40
N PHE A 110 6.93 2.10 -4.62
CA PHE A 110 7.40 1.12 -5.60
C PHE A 110 8.91 1.24 -5.80
N ILE A 111 9.61 0.15 -5.51
CA ILE A 111 11.04 -0.02 -5.66
C ILE A 111 11.27 -1.05 -6.78
N ASP A 112 11.89 -0.61 -7.87
CA ASP A 112 12.28 -1.48 -8.96
C ASP A 112 13.70 -2.00 -8.72
N SER A 113 13.93 -3.28 -8.91
CA SER A 113 15.22 -3.93 -8.66
C SER A 113 16.39 -3.35 -9.46
N SER A 114 16.12 -2.69 -10.60
CA SER A 114 17.13 -2.10 -11.47
C SER A 114 17.19 -0.58 -11.43
N ARG A 115 16.08 0.09 -11.08
CA ARG A 115 15.92 1.56 -11.13
C ARG A 115 15.87 2.20 -9.74
N GLY A 116 15.77 1.40 -8.66
CA GLY A 116 15.60 1.87 -7.30
C GLY A 116 14.19 2.39 -7.00
N LEU A 117 14.05 3.35 -6.11
CA LEU A 117 12.76 3.97 -5.75
C LEU A 117 12.19 4.73 -6.95
N CYS A 118 11.08 4.24 -7.49
CA CYS A 118 10.44 4.80 -8.69
C CYS A 118 9.28 5.73 -8.36
N SER A 119 8.49 5.43 -7.34
CA SER A 119 7.36 6.27 -6.94
C SER A 119 7.00 6.06 -5.47
N VAL A 120 6.40 7.10 -4.88
CA VAL A 120 5.73 7.07 -3.58
C VAL A 120 4.34 7.66 -3.78
N HIS A 121 3.33 6.80 -3.76
CA HIS A 121 1.93 7.19 -3.88
C HIS A 121 1.34 7.46 -2.50
N ARG A 122 1.04 8.71 -2.19
CA ARG A 122 0.31 9.12 -0.99
C ARG A 122 -1.18 8.81 -1.16
N LYS A 123 -1.78 8.06 -0.23
CA LYS A 123 -3.21 7.73 -0.23
C LYS A 123 -4.03 8.99 -0.39
N LEU A 124 -4.87 9.05 -1.43
CA LEU A 124 -5.62 10.26 -1.80
C LEU A 124 -6.53 10.73 -0.67
N GLN A 125 -7.21 9.76 -0.02
CA GLN A 125 -8.15 10.05 1.03
C GLN A 125 -8.01 9.01 2.15
N PRO A 126 -7.43 9.38 3.31
CA PRO A 126 -7.46 8.55 4.50
C PRO A 126 -8.90 8.21 4.90
N THR A 127 -9.12 6.98 5.35
CA THR A 127 -10.45 6.44 5.64
C THR A 127 -10.83 6.73 7.08
N TYR A 128 -12.00 7.32 7.29
CA TYR A 128 -12.65 7.54 8.59
C TYR A 128 -11.69 8.10 9.67
N ASP A 129 -11.31 7.32 10.68
CA ASP A 129 -10.43 7.72 11.79
C ASP A 129 -8.96 7.92 11.39
N GLU A 130 -8.51 7.33 10.28
CA GLU A 130 -7.17 7.58 9.73
C GLU A 130 -6.88 9.07 9.51
N ARG A 131 -7.92 9.87 9.23
CA ARG A 131 -7.85 11.35 9.06
C ARG A 131 -7.37 12.10 10.29
N LEU A 132 -7.36 11.44 11.45
CA LEU A 132 -6.84 12.00 12.69
C LEU A 132 -5.31 12.00 12.75
N THR A 133 -4.66 11.20 11.89
CA THR A 133 -3.20 11.10 11.87
C THR A 133 -2.59 11.25 10.48
N TRP A 134 -3.30 10.88 9.40
CA TRP A 134 -2.78 10.97 8.03
C TRP A 134 -3.42 12.12 7.25
N ALA A 135 -2.60 12.86 6.53
CA ALA A 135 -3.04 13.88 5.59
C ALA A 135 -3.51 13.25 4.26
N PRO A 136 -4.44 13.90 3.52
CA PRO A 136 -4.81 13.47 2.17
C PRO A 136 -3.65 13.65 1.20
N GLY A 137 -3.47 12.64 0.32
CA GLY A 137 -2.46 12.64 -0.71
C GLY A 137 -2.84 13.42 -1.96
N ASP A 138 -2.08 13.18 -3.03
CA ASP A 138 -2.24 13.80 -4.36
C ASP A 138 -2.10 12.76 -5.48
N GLY A 139 -2.33 13.18 -6.72
CA GLY A 139 -2.25 12.29 -7.87
C GLY A 139 -0.85 11.99 -8.37
N ASN A 140 0.22 12.51 -7.75
CA ASN A 140 1.58 12.35 -8.23
C ASN A 140 2.00 10.88 -8.35
N GLY A 141 1.64 10.05 -7.39
CA GLY A 141 1.99 8.64 -7.35
C GLY A 141 1.05 7.72 -8.11
N LEU A 142 -0.01 8.21 -8.77
CA LEU A 142 -0.89 7.40 -9.61
C LEU A 142 -0.19 7.05 -10.93
N GLN A 143 0.75 6.10 -10.83
CA GLN A 143 1.64 5.68 -11.91
C GLN A 143 1.61 4.18 -12.10
N VAL A 144 1.77 3.76 -13.35
CA VAL A 144 1.96 2.36 -13.74
C VAL A 144 3.42 2.15 -14.16
N HIS A 145 4.00 1.07 -13.71
CA HIS A 145 5.42 0.76 -13.90
C HIS A 145 5.61 -0.51 -14.73
N PRO A 146 6.52 -0.50 -15.72
CA PRO A 146 6.87 -1.72 -16.43
C PRO A 146 7.69 -2.66 -15.55
N LEU A 147 7.31 -3.94 -15.51
CA LEU A 147 8.02 -4.99 -14.80
C LEU A 147 7.91 -6.33 -15.54
N LYS A 148 9.02 -6.85 -16.10
CA LYS A 148 9.09 -8.18 -16.76
C LYS A 148 8.00 -8.41 -17.83
N GLY A 149 7.63 -7.36 -18.56
CA GLY A 149 6.57 -7.40 -19.58
C GLY A 149 5.16 -7.08 -19.07
N PHE A 150 4.97 -7.05 -17.78
CA PHE A 150 3.73 -6.57 -17.14
C PHE A 150 3.76 -5.05 -16.93
N GLN A 151 2.58 -4.49 -16.68
CA GLN A 151 2.37 -3.10 -16.29
C GLN A 151 1.71 -3.10 -14.90
N VAL A 152 2.46 -2.69 -13.89
CA VAL A 152 2.07 -2.84 -12.48
C VAL A 152 1.71 -1.48 -11.89
N GLY A 153 0.53 -1.36 -11.30
CA GLY A 153 0.06 -0.20 -10.57
C GLY A 153 -0.43 -0.59 -9.17
N GLY A 154 -0.67 0.38 -8.29
CA GLY A 154 -1.14 0.03 -6.96
C GLY A 154 -1.85 1.16 -6.23
N LEU A 155 -2.78 0.77 -5.31
CA LEU A 155 -3.61 1.65 -4.50
C LEU A 155 -3.69 1.16 -3.05
N ASN A 156 -3.95 2.11 -2.13
CA ASN A 156 -4.08 1.86 -0.70
C ASN A 156 -5.55 1.65 -0.31
N CYS A 157 -5.89 0.51 0.27
CA CYS A 157 -7.12 0.24 1.01
C CYS A 157 -8.40 0.67 0.25
N TRP A 158 -9.21 1.54 0.83
CA TRP A 158 -10.47 1.99 0.24
C TRP A 158 -10.33 2.86 -1.03
N GLU A 159 -9.13 3.31 -1.41
CA GLU A 159 -8.88 3.84 -2.76
C GLU A 159 -9.25 2.83 -3.85
N ASN A 160 -9.10 1.54 -3.55
CA ASN A 160 -9.48 0.45 -4.44
C ASN A 160 -11.00 0.44 -4.76
N TRP A 161 -11.82 1.11 -3.97
CA TRP A 161 -13.25 1.31 -4.24
C TRP A 161 -13.57 2.58 -5.03
N MET A 162 -12.57 3.45 -5.31
CA MET A 162 -12.74 4.68 -6.08
C MET A 162 -12.67 4.41 -7.59
N PRO A 163 -13.79 4.42 -8.34
CA PRO A 163 -13.80 3.97 -9.74
C PRO A 163 -12.88 4.78 -10.67
N LEU A 164 -12.87 6.12 -10.51
CA LEU A 164 -12.05 6.99 -11.36
C LEU A 164 -10.55 6.82 -11.09
N VAL A 165 -10.19 6.51 -9.85
CA VAL A 165 -8.78 6.27 -9.47
C VAL A 165 -8.28 4.97 -10.12
N ARG A 166 -9.05 3.87 -10.03
CA ARG A 166 -8.73 2.64 -10.75
C ARG A 166 -8.65 2.86 -12.26
N SER A 167 -9.64 3.56 -12.83
CA SER A 167 -9.66 3.87 -14.26
C SER A 167 -8.43 4.66 -14.71
N SER A 168 -7.83 5.48 -13.85
CA SER A 168 -6.62 6.21 -14.16
C SER A 168 -5.40 5.29 -14.34
N LEU A 169 -5.35 4.18 -13.60
CA LEU A 169 -4.32 3.15 -13.76
C LEU A 169 -4.60 2.27 -14.98
N TYR A 170 -5.85 1.85 -15.20
CA TYR A 170 -6.23 1.10 -16.39
C TYR A 170 -5.89 1.85 -17.68
N ALA A 171 -6.15 3.17 -17.73
CA ALA A 171 -5.83 4.02 -18.87
C ALA A 171 -4.33 4.12 -19.18
N GLN A 172 -3.47 3.79 -18.21
CA GLN A 172 -2.01 3.70 -18.38
C GLN A 172 -1.56 2.29 -18.80
N GLY A 173 -2.50 1.36 -19.06
CA GLY A 173 -2.21 0.00 -19.51
C GLY A 173 -1.94 -1.00 -18.38
N GLU A 174 -2.32 -0.70 -17.14
CA GLU A 174 -2.19 -1.61 -16.01
C GLU A 174 -2.74 -3.01 -16.33
N ASN A 175 -2.00 -4.05 -15.97
CA ASN A 175 -2.41 -5.44 -16.11
C ASN A 175 -2.04 -6.32 -14.91
N VAL A 176 -1.35 -5.75 -13.92
CA VAL A 176 -1.21 -6.28 -12.57
C VAL A 176 -1.53 -5.15 -11.60
N HIS A 177 -2.59 -5.31 -10.83
CA HIS A 177 -3.04 -4.33 -9.84
C HIS A 177 -2.66 -4.76 -8.43
N ILE A 178 -2.01 -3.86 -7.69
CA ILE A 178 -1.63 -4.06 -6.30
C ILE A 178 -2.62 -3.33 -5.40
N ALA A 179 -3.32 -4.07 -4.56
CA ALA A 179 -4.26 -3.56 -3.57
C ALA A 179 -3.71 -3.85 -2.16
N VAL A 180 -3.21 -2.84 -1.46
CA VAL A 180 -2.67 -3.05 -0.12
C VAL A 180 -3.68 -2.68 0.96
N TRP A 181 -3.72 -3.48 2.04
CA TRP A 181 -4.71 -3.39 3.11
C TRP A 181 -4.07 -3.46 4.49
N PRO A 182 -4.68 -2.83 5.52
CA PRO A 182 -4.16 -2.88 6.89
C PRO A 182 -4.37 -4.24 7.54
N GLY A 183 -5.32 -5.03 7.02
CA GLY A 183 -5.72 -6.32 7.53
C GLY A 183 -7.20 -6.62 7.25
N SER A 184 -7.63 -7.84 7.56
CA SER A 184 -8.99 -8.38 7.42
C SER A 184 -9.37 -8.85 6.01
N ASP A 185 -9.75 -10.13 5.95
CA ASP A 185 -10.31 -10.76 4.75
C ASP A 185 -11.63 -10.11 4.30
N PHE A 186 -12.35 -9.47 5.21
CA PHE A 186 -13.52 -8.66 4.88
C PHE A 186 -13.21 -7.56 3.85
N ASN A 187 -12.04 -6.93 3.95
CA ASN A 187 -11.64 -5.87 3.03
C ASN A 187 -11.21 -6.40 1.66
N THR A 188 -10.63 -7.61 1.61
CA THR A 188 -9.97 -8.10 0.38
C THR A 188 -10.88 -8.94 -0.51
N ARG A 189 -11.75 -9.75 0.07
CA ARG A 189 -12.46 -10.85 -0.60
C ARG A 189 -13.24 -10.41 -1.84
N ASP A 190 -14.11 -9.42 -1.72
CA ASP A 190 -14.99 -9.04 -2.81
C ASP A 190 -14.32 -8.14 -3.83
N ILE A 191 -13.60 -7.14 -3.36
CA ILE A 191 -13.00 -6.11 -4.23
C ILE A 191 -11.87 -6.68 -5.10
N THR A 192 -11.09 -7.63 -4.60
CA THR A 192 -9.99 -8.25 -5.36
C THR A 192 -10.52 -8.89 -6.64
N ARG A 193 -11.55 -9.73 -6.53
CA ARG A 193 -12.19 -10.38 -7.68
C ARG A 193 -12.94 -9.39 -8.56
N PHE A 194 -13.56 -8.37 -7.95
CA PHE A 194 -14.26 -7.34 -8.70
C PHE A 194 -13.30 -6.57 -9.61
N ILE A 195 -12.19 -6.06 -9.05
CA ILE A 195 -11.18 -5.35 -9.84
C ILE A 195 -10.58 -6.24 -10.93
N ALA A 196 -10.25 -7.48 -10.62
CA ALA A 196 -9.69 -8.42 -11.58
C ALA A 196 -10.62 -8.61 -12.79
N ARG A 197 -11.92 -8.75 -12.53
CA ARG A 197 -12.95 -8.91 -13.57
C ARG A 197 -13.22 -7.62 -14.34
N GLU A 198 -13.24 -6.47 -13.66
CA GLU A 198 -13.45 -5.15 -14.27
C GLU A 198 -12.30 -4.78 -15.20
N SER A 199 -11.05 -5.02 -14.78
CA SER A 199 -9.85 -4.60 -15.50
C SER A 199 -9.26 -5.67 -16.43
N ARG A 200 -9.71 -6.92 -16.29
CA ARG A 200 -9.08 -8.09 -16.95
C ARG A 200 -7.58 -8.18 -16.66
N SER A 201 -7.25 -8.03 -15.38
CA SER A 201 -5.87 -8.00 -14.86
C SER A 201 -5.72 -8.94 -13.69
N TYR A 202 -4.49 -9.36 -13.38
CA TYR A 202 -4.22 -9.95 -12.07
C TYR A 202 -4.35 -8.90 -10.99
N VAL A 203 -4.86 -9.31 -9.83
CA VAL A 203 -4.95 -8.44 -8.65
C VAL A 203 -4.33 -9.13 -7.45
N ILE A 204 -3.31 -8.50 -6.87
CA ILE A 204 -2.68 -8.94 -5.64
C ILE A 204 -3.22 -8.07 -4.51
N SER A 205 -3.98 -8.66 -3.60
CA SER A 205 -4.35 -8.02 -2.34
C SER A 205 -3.41 -8.48 -1.23
N ALA A 206 -2.57 -7.57 -0.74
CA ALA A 206 -1.67 -7.83 0.39
C ALA A 206 -2.23 -7.21 1.67
N SER A 207 -2.30 -8.00 2.73
CA SER A 207 -2.99 -7.66 3.97
C SER A 207 -2.14 -8.08 5.18
N ALA A 208 -2.09 -7.24 6.22
CA ALA A 208 -1.30 -7.53 7.40
C ALA A 208 -2.02 -8.46 8.38
N LEU A 209 -1.23 -9.17 9.17
CA LEU A 209 -1.66 -9.87 10.36
C LEU A 209 -1.14 -9.10 11.58
N MET A 210 -2.01 -8.84 12.56
CA MET A 210 -1.65 -8.13 13.78
C MET A 210 -2.41 -8.68 14.96
N ARG A 211 -1.68 -9.12 15.98
CA ARG A 211 -2.19 -9.60 17.26
C ARG A 211 -1.84 -8.61 18.37
N ARG A 212 -2.63 -8.58 19.41
CA ARG A 212 -2.39 -7.76 20.61
C ARG A 212 -1.02 -8.05 21.26
N GLU A 213 -0.56 -9.30 21.18
CA GLU A 213 0.73 -9.74 21.69
C GLU A 213 1.94 -9.23 20.90
N ASP A 214 1.70 -8.69 19.69
CA ASP A 214 2.75 -8.16 18.81
C ASP A 214 3.16 -6.71 19.18
N PHE A 215 2.49 -6.10 20.15
CA PHE A 215 2.79 -4.72 20.54
C PHE A 215 4.09 -4.65 21.33
N PRO A 216 5.06 -3.77 20.94
CA PRO A 216 6.29 -3.55 21.65
C PRO A 216 6.06 -3.01 23.05
N SER A 217 6.95 -3.38 23.99
CA SER A 217 6.85 -2.98 25.40
C SER A 217 7.06 -1.49 25.66
N ASP A 218 7.65 -0.77 24.72
CA ASP A 218 7.91 0.68 24.76
C ASP A 218 6.78 1.52 24.16
N THR A 219 5.69 0.87 23.70
CA THR A 219 4.49 1.56 23.22
C THR A 219 3.91 2.45 24.32
N PRO A 220 3.71 3.77 24.07
CA PRO A 220 3.08 4.65 25.04
C PRO A 220 1.68 4.17 25.46
N TYR A 221 1.38 4.22 26.75
CA TYR A 221 0.07 3.78 27.29
C TYR A 221 -0.31 2.34 26.90
N LEU A 222 0.67 1.45 26.78
CA LEU A 222 0.48 0.07 26.33
C LEU A 222 -0.57 -0.70 27.16
N SER A 223 -0.55 -0.57 28.48
CA SER A 223 -1.51 -1.26 29.36
C SER A 223 -2.95 -0.87 29.05
N ASP A 224 -3.22 0.42 28.92
CA ASP A 224 -4.55 0.94 28.61
C ASP A 224 -5.01 0.51 27.20
N PHE A 225 -4.06 0.47 26.26
CA PHE A 225 -4.31 0.05 24.88
C PHE A 225 -4.62 -1.45 24.81
N ILE A 226 -3.83 -2.30 25.48
CA ILE A 226 -4.05 -3.75 25.54
C ILE A 226 -5.41 -4.09 26.16
N GLU A 227 -5.82 -3.38 27.21
CA GLU A 227 -7.10 -3.62 27.89
C GLU A 227 -8.29 -3.40 26.93
N LYS A 228 -8.18 -2.42 26.03
CA LYS A 228 -9.26 -2.03 25.12
C LYS A 228 -9.26 -2.75 23.77
N THR A 229 -8.17 -3.43 23.43
CA THR A 229 -8.04 -4.08 22.11
C THR A 229 -8.43 -5.56 22.12
N PRO A 230 -8.99 -6.08 21.01
CA PRO A 230 -9.22 -7.51 20.84
C PRO A 230 -7.90 -8.29 20.72
N ALA A 231 -7.94 -9.60 20.88
CA ALA A 231 -6.74 -10.44 20.72
C ALA A 231 -6.15 -10.39 19.29
N ILE A 232 -7.02 -10.24 18.28
CA ILE A 232 -6.63 -10.11 16.86
C ILE A 232 -7.19 -8.78 16.36
N LEU A 233 -6.30 -7.88 15.89
CA LEU A 233 -6.66 -6.59 15.33
C LEU A 233 -6.78 -6.66 13.81
N ALA A 234 -5.94 -7.50 13.18
CA ALA A 234 -5.95 -7.76 11.74
C ALA A 234 -5.69 -9.25 11.51
N ASN A 235 -6.58 -9.94 10.79
CA ASN A 235 -6.53 -11.39 10.62
C ASN A 235 -5.83 -11.87 9.35
N GLY A 236 -5.17 -10.97 8.59
CA GLY A 236 -4.59 -11.29 7.30
C GLY A 236 -5.59 -11.08 6.16
N GLY A 237 -5.79 -12.09 5.32
CA GLY A 237 -6.70 -12.04 4.19
C GLY A 237 -6.01 -11.70 2.86
N SER A 238 -4.68 -11.83 2.78
CA SER A 238 -3.95 -11.72 1.51
C SER A 238 -4.49 -12.75 0.50
N CYS A 239 -4.72 -12.30 -0.74
CA CYS A 239 -5.29 -13.13 -1.78
C CYS A 239 -4.90 -12.62 -3.17
N ILE A 240 -5.10 -13.46 -4.20
CA ILE A 240 -4.81 -13.11 -5.58
C ILE A 240 -5.94 -13.60 -6.48
N ALA A 241 -6.45 -12.71 -7.33
CA ALA A 241 -7.40 -13.07 -8.38
C ALA A 241 -6.77 -12.96 -9.78
N GLY A 242 -7.15 -13.86 -10.66
CA GLY A 242 -6.78 -13.87 -12.07
C GLY A 242 -7.66 -12.93 -12.93
N PRO A 243 -7.28 -12.66 -14.18
CA PRO A 243 -8.01 -11.76 -15.10
C PRO A 243 -9.44 -12.17 -15.38
N ASP A 244 -9.80 -13.44 -15.14
CA ASP A 244 -11.15 -14.00 -15.22
C ASP A 244 -11.98 -13.73 -13.96
N GLY A 245 -11.36 -13.20 -12.91
CA GLY A 245 -11.97 -12.99 -11.60
C GLY A 245 -12.00 -14.23 -10.72
N GLU A 246 -11.36 -15.34 -11.12
CA GLU A 246 -11.25 -16.53 -10.30
C GLU A 246 -10.01 -16.45 -9.39
N TRP A 247 -10.06 -17.18 -8.27
CA TRP A 247 -8.96 -17.18 -7.32
C TRP A 247 -7.72 -17.90 -7.90
N VAL A 248 -6.59 -17.22 -7.90
CA VAL A 248 -5.25 -17.82 -8.02
C VAL A 248 -4.76 -18.24 -6.64
N LEU A 249 -5.06 -17.42 -5.63
CA LEU A 249 -4.83 -17.67 -4.21
C LEU A 249 -6.03 -17.12 -3.43
N GLU A 250 -6.77 -18.00 -2.78
CA GLU A 250 -7.89 -17.61 -1.91
C GLU A 250 -7.41 -16.80 -0.68
N PRO A 251 -8.28 -16.01 -0.03
CA PRO A 251 -7.91 -15.23 1.15
C PRO A 251 -7.28 -16.09 2.25
N GLN A 252 -6.05 -15.74 2.63
CA GLN A 252 -5.25 -16.45 3.63
C GLN A 252 -5.43 -15.78 4.99
N ILE A 253 -6.06 -16.49 5.93
CA ILE A 253 -6.41 -15.99 7.26
C ILE A 253 -5.48 -16.59 8.31
N GLY A 254 -4.89 -15.75 9.16
CA GLY A 254 -4.04 -16.16 10.27
C GLY A 254 -2.68 -16.75 9.84
N ILE A 255 -2.28 -16.59 8.58
CA ILE A 255 -1.05 -17.13 8.01
C ILE A 255 -0.02 -16.01 7.90
N GLU A 256 1.19 -16.28 8.39
CA GLU A 256 2.38 -15.43 8.22
C GLU A 256 3.36 -16.11 7.24
N GLY A 257 4.04 -15.30 6.44
CA GLY A 257 5.07 -15.76 5.50
C GLY A 257 4.88 -15.22 4.10
N VAL A 258 5.76 -15.62 3.19
CA VAL A 258 5.70 -15.27 1.77
C VAL A 258 4.76 -16.24 1.05
N LEU A 259 3.73 -15.70 0.43
CA LEU A 259 2.77 -16.42 -0.40
C LEU A 259 3.11 -16.17 -1.86
N VAL A 260 3.26 -17.23 -2.66
CA VAL A 260 3.76 -17.13 -4.04
C VAL A 260 2.72 -17.59 -5.05
N ALA A 261 2.65 -16.91 -6.18
CA ALA A 261 1.84 -17.27 -7.33
C ALA A 261 2.56 -16.90 -8.64
N GLU A 262 2.22 -17.58 -9.72
CA GLU A 262 2.76 -17.31 -11.05
C GLU A 262 1.72 -16.64 -11.94
N PHE A 263 2.16 -15.68 -12.76
CA PHE A 263 1.32 -14.93 -13.70
C PHE A 263 1.72 -15.19 -15.14
N SER A 264 0.73 -15.16 -16.03
CA SER A 264 0.92 -15.33 -17.47
C SER A 264 0.31 -14.13 -18.24
N LEU A 265 1.11 -13.51 -19.09
CA LEU A 265 0.61 -12.48 -20.03
C LEU A 265 -0.43 -13.08 -21.01
N GLY A 266 -0.25 -14.33 -21.38
CA GLY A 266 -1.19 -15.03 -22.25
C GLY A 266 -2.61 -15.05 -21.68
N LYS A 267 -2.77 -15.30 -20.38
CA LYS A 267 -4.07 -15.27 -19.72
C LYS A 267 -4.72 -13.88 -19.74
N ILE A 268 -3.94 -12.82 -19.61
CA ILE A 268 -4.45 -11.44 -19.76
C ILE A 268 -4.94 -11.19 -21.17
N TYR A 269 -4.18 -11.61 -22.19
CA TYR A 269 -4.55 -11.43 -23.59
C TYR A 269 -5.84 -12.20 -23.96
N GLU A 270 -5.99 -13.42 -23.43
CA GLU A 270 -7.20 -14.22 -23.60
C GLU A 270 -8.42 -13.50 -23.03
N GLU A 271 -8.34 -13.01 -21.79
CA GLU A 271 -9.46 -12.38 -21.10
C GLU A 271 -9.80 -10.98 -21.66
N ARG A 272 -8.81 -10.23 -22.17
CA ARG A 272 -9.03 -8.95 -22.84
C ARG A 272 -9.59 -9.07 -24.27
N GLN A 273 -9.66 -10.25 -24.84
CA GLN A 273 -10.22 -10.45 -26.17
C GLN A 273 -11.67 -9.93 -26.29
N ASN A 274 -12.50 -10.17 -25.29
CA ASN A 274 -13.91 -9.79 -25.29
C ASN A 274 -14.21 -8.50 -24.54
N PHE A 275 -13.32 -8.05 -23.66
CA PHE A 275 -13.49 -6.82 -22.89
C PHE A 275 -12.14 -6.24 -22.47
N ASP A 276 -11.73 -5.16 -23.12
CA ASP A 276 -10.58 -4.35 -22.70
C ASP A 276 -11.06 -2.95 -22.32
N PRO A 277 -11.13 -2.61 -21.02
CA PRO A 277 -11.72 -1.35 -20.56
C PRO A 277 -10.97 -0.11 -21.04
N SER A 278 -9.68 -0.24 -21.35
CA SER A 278 -8.84 0.86 -21.83
C SER A 278 -8.60 0.82 -23.34
N GLY A 279 -8.92 -0.29 -23.97
CA GLY A 279 -8.79 -0.50 -25.41
C GLY A 279 -10.12 -0.36 -26.13
N HIS A 280 -10.61 -1.49 -26.73
CA HIS A 280 -11.77 -1.48 -27.63
C HIS A 280 -13.13 -1.21 -26.95
N TYR A 281 -13.19 -1.24 -25.60
CA TYR A 281 -14.38 -0.81 -24.84
C TYR A 281 -14.31 0.65 -24.38
N SER A 282 -13.18 1.33 -24.54
CA SER A 282 -13.09 2.76 -24.19
C SER A 282 -13.77 3.64 -25.23
N ARG A 283 -14.41 4.70 -24.78
CA ARG A 283 -15.07 5.70 -25.64
C ARG A 283 -14.59 7.10 -25.28
N PRO A 284 -13.30 7.44 -25.58
CA PRO A 284 -12.71 8.73 -25.23
C PRO A 284 -13.37 9.92 -25.93
N ASP A 285 -14.20 9.66 -26.95
CA ASP A 285 -15.08 10.61 -27.62
C ASP A 285 -16.33 10.96 -26.79
N VAL A 286 -16.71 10.09 -25.83
CA VAL A 286 -17.89 10.27 -24.96
C VAL A 286 -17.49 10.63 -23.53
N THR A 287 -16.54 9.88 -22.95
CA THR A 287 -16.03 10.10 -21.58
C THR A 287 -14.52 10.16 -21.59
N ARG A 288 -13.98 11.18 -20.93
CA ARG A 288 -12.54 11.40 -20.86
C ARG A 288 -12.11 11.64 -19.42
N LEU A 289 -11.13 10.87 -18.95
CA LEU A 289 -10.50 11.09 -17.65
C LEU A 289 -9.35 12.08 -17.82
N VAL A 290 -9.28 13.06 -16.91
CA VAL A 290 -8.14 13.96 -16.78
C VAL A 290 -7.53 13.73 -15.39
N LEU A 291 -6.26 13.37 -15.36
CA LEU A 291 -5.51 13.10 -14.13
C LEU A 291 -4.49 14.21 -13.89
N ASP A 292 -4.62 14.90 -12.75
CA ASP A 292 -3.60 15.82 -12.26
C ASP A 292 -2.57 15.03 -11.43
N ARG A 293 -1.33 15.00 -11.90
CA ARG A 293 -0.19 14.33 -11.25
C ARG A 293 0.78 15.29 -10.57
N SER A 294 0.36 16.52 -10.34
CA SER A 294 1.15 17.48 -9.58
C SER A 294 1.32 17.02 -8.14
N ARG A 295 2.54 17.17 -7.58
CA ARG A 295 2.75 17.03 -6.15
C ARG A 295 2.19 18.27 -5.44
N GLN A 296 1.34 18.09 -4.44
CA GLN A 296 0.86 19.18 -3.60
C GLN A 296 2.03 19.88 -2.90
N THR A 297 2.11 21.20 -3.03
CA THR A 297 3.08 22.05 -2.34
C THR A 297 2.37 23.13 -1.55
N ILE A 298 2.91 23.52 -0.39
CA ILE A 298 2.39 24.62 0.42
C ILE A 298 3.08 25.94 0.11
N LEU A 299 4.21 25.90 -0.61
CA LEU A 299 5.00 27.09 -0.95
C LEU A 299 5.60 26.93 -2.35
N GLY A 300 5.34 27.87 -3.21
CA GLY A 300 5.99 28.02 -4.51
C GLY A 300 6.88 29.26 -4.52
N PHE A 301 8.07 29.14 -5.13
CA PHE A 301 8.94 30.27 -5.42
C PHE A 301 8.90 30.49 -6.93
N GLY A 302 8.29 31.57 -7.37
CA GLY A 302 8.19 31.92 -8.77
C GLY A 302 7.17 33.03 -9.03
N GLU A 303 7.27 33.70 -10.15
CA GLU A 303 6.21 34.59 -10.63
C GLU A 303 4.97 33.75 -10.89
N ALA A 304 3.86 34.09 -10.26
CA ALA A 304 2.59 33.51 -10.60
C ALA A 304 2.30 33.89 -12.04
N ASP A 305 2.30 32.92 -12.95
CA ASP A 305 1.67 33.11 -14.25
C ASP A 305 0.17 33.37 -13.99
N ILE A 306 -0.19 34.67 -14.05
CA ILE A 306 -1.59 35.16 -13.93
C ILE A 306 -2.28 34.94 -15.26
#